data_51818137606b560b224cd7b30211633d
#
_entry.id   51818137606b560b224cd7b30211633d
#
_cell.length_a   1.000
_cell.length_b   1.000
_cell.length_c   1.000
_cell.angle_alpha   90.00
_cell.angle_beta   90.00
_cell.angle_gamma   90.00
#
_symmetry.space_group_name_H-M   'P 1'
#
loop_
_entity.id
_entity.type
_entity.pdbx_description
1 polymer ?
#
loop_
_entity_poly.entity_id
_entity_poly.type
_entity_poly.pdbx_seq_one_letter_code
_entity_poly.pdbx_strand_id
1 'polypeptide(L)'
;MATETAIFAAGCFWGVEAHFAALAGVAATEVGYSGGETRQPTYRQVCSGATGHAEVVRVEFDPGAIGYGELLAAFWECHDPTQLNRQGPDSGTQYRSAIFCHGEEQLAVSRASLAAAQPRFGDRIVTQVAPAQEFWRAEDYHQKYFLNNSSISCGSISSEND
;
A
#
# COMPACT_ATOMS: atom_id res chain seq x y z
N MET A 1 -4.94 -21.05 12.84
CA MET A 1 -3.99 -19.97 13.12
C MET A 1 -4.65 -18.63 12.90
N ALA A 2 -4.55 -17.78 13.86
CA ALA A 2 -5.10 -16.42 13.71
C ALA A 2 -4.18 -15.59 12.81
N THR A 3 -4.75 -14.92 11.85
CA THR A 3 -3.99 -13.95 11.05
C THR A 3 -4.25 -12.55 11.57
N GLU A 4 -3.34 -11.63 11.23
CA GLU A 4 -3.52 -10.21 11.48
C GLU A 4 -3.58 -9.49 10.14
N THR A 5 -4.05 -8.25 10.16
CA THR A 5 -4.24 -7.45 8.95
C THR A 5 -3.40 -6.20 9.01
N ALA A 6 -2.78 -5.85 7.88
CA ALA A 6 -2.02 -4.61 7.70
C ALA A 6 -2.44 -3.97 6.39
N ILE A 7 -2.40 -2.63 6.32
CA ILE A 7 -2.77 -1.89 5.11
C ILE A 7 -1.65 -0.93 4.75
N PHE A 8 -1.16 -1.04 3.52
CA PHE A 8 -0.04 -0.24 3.00
C PHE A 8 -0.41 0.43 1.69
N ALA A 9 0.06 1.66 1.52
CA ALA A 9 -0.04 2.43 0.27
C ALA A 9 1.37 2.80 -0.17
N ALA A 10 1.75 2.41 -1.37
CA ALA A 10 3.12 2.61 -1.85
C ALA A 10 3.16 2.84 -3.36
N GLY A 11 2.13 3.51 -3.91
CA GLY A 11 2.00 3.76 -5.33
C GLY A 11 1.00 2.80 -5.97
N CYS A 12 1.20 2.48 -7.24
CA CYS A 12 0.30 1.58 -7.97
C CYS A 12 0.14 0.25 -7.24
N PHE A 13 -1.08 -0.09 -6.86
CA PHE A 13 -1.30 -1.26 -6.02
C PHE A 13 -1.08 -2.61 -6.74
N TRP A 14 -1.00 -2.61 -8.08
CA TRP A 14 -0.69 -3.84 -8.80
C TRP A 14 0.70 -4.37 -8.44
N GLY A 15 1.71 -3.51 -8.45
CA GLY A 15 3.08 -3.89 -8.10
C GLY A 15 3.24 -4.11 -6.61
N VAL A 16 2.58 -3.29 -5.80
CA VAL A 16 2.67 -3.40 -4.34
C VAL A 16 2.06 -4.73 -3.89
N GLU A 17 0.92 -5.12 -4.46
CA GLU A 17 0.31 -6.41 -4.11
C GLU A 17 1.25 -7.56 -4.46
N ALA A 18 1.85 -7.54 -5.65
CA ALA A 18 2.78 -8.60 -6.07
C ALA A 18 3.96 -8.71 -5.11
N HIS A 19 4.46 -7.57 -4.64
CA HIS A 19 5.60 -7.54 -3.72
C HIS A 19 5.24 -8.20 -2.38
N PHE A 20 4.11 -7.83 -1.79
CA PHE A 20 3.71 -8.40 -0.49
C PHE A 20 3.26 -9.86 -0.61
N ALA A 21 2.57 -10.20 -1.70
CA ALA A 21 2.10 -11.58 -1.91
C ALA A 21 3.25 -12.58 -2.01
N ALA A 22 4.43 -12.14 -2.41
CA ALA A 22 5.60 -13.00 -2.54
C ALA A 22 6.28 -13.29 -1.21
N LEU A 23 5.91 -12.62 -0.12
CA LEU A 23 6.56 -12.79 1.17
C LEU A 23 6.05 -14.05 1.88
N ALA A 24 6.97 -14.86 2.37
CA ALA A 24 6.61 -16.03 3.18
C ALA A 24 5.92 -15.55 4.47
N GLY A 25 4.79 -16.16 4.82
CA GLY A 25 4.01 -15.77 5.99
C GLY A 25 2.83 -14.88 5.66
N VAL A 26 2.77 -14.33 4.44
CA VAL A 26 1.59 -13.60 3.97
C VAL A 26 0.57 -14.62 3.48
N ALA A 27 -0.59 -14.65 4.12
CA ALA A 27 -1.63 -15.64 3.83
C ALA A 27 -2.53 -15.19 2.66
N ALA A 28 -2.79 -13.89 2.56
CA ALA A 28 -3.66 -13.35 1.52
C ALA A 28 -3.39 -11.87 1.31
N THR A 29 -3.66 -11.39 0.10
CA THR A 29 -3.60 -9.95 -0.21
C THR A 29 -4.86 -9.56 -0.97
N GLU A 30 -5.23 -8.28 -0.83
CA GLU A 30 -6.39 -7.73 -1.52
C GLU A 30 -6.11 -6.26 -1.76
N VAL A 31 -6.39 -5.77 -2.98
CA VAL A 31 -6.17 -4.35 -3.27
C VAL A 31 -7.46 -3.58 -3.15
N GLY A 32 -7.33 -2.31 -2.80
CA GLY A 32 -8.50 -1.47 -2.60
C GLY A 32 -8.13 -0.02 -2.41
N TYR A 33 -9.07 0.72 -1.85
CA TYR A 33 -8.96 2.16 -1.63
C TYR A 33 -9.25 2.46 -0.17
N SER A 34 -8.48 3.37 0.41
CA SER A 34 -8.67 3.74 1.81
C SER A 34 -8.02 5.09 2.10
N GLY A 35 -8.44 5.69 3.20
CA GLY A 35 -7.84 6.93 3.68
C GLY A 35 -8.52 8.19 3.19
N GLY A 36 -9.55 8.07 2.36
CA GLY A 36 -10.32 9.19 1.82
C GLY A 36 -11.74 9.22 2.35
N GLU A 37 -12.61 9.94 1.66
CA GLU A 37 -13.97 10.20 2.14
C GLU A 37 -15.08 9.60 1.28
N THR A 38 -14.85 9.39 -0.02
CA THR A 38 -15.89 8.87 -0.90
C THR A 38 -16.24 7.43 -0.54
N ARG A 39 -17.52 7.16 -0.40
CA ARG A 39 -18.00 5.82 -0.08
C ARG A 39 -18.14 5.02 -1.37
N GLN A 40 -17.75 3.73 -1.30
CA GLN A 40 -17.83 2.80 -2.43
C GLN A 40 -17.22 3.42 -3.71
N PRO A 41 -15.97 3.90 -3.63
CA PRO A 41 -15.36 4.56 -4.79
C PRO A 41 -15.09 3.58 -5.91
N THR A 42 -15.11 4.09 -7.15
CA THR A 42 -14.63 3.34 -8.32
C THR A 42 -13.19 3.74 -8.61
N TYR A 43 -12.50 2.90 -9.38
CA TYR A 43 -11.13 3.22 -9.81
C TYR A 43 -11.08 4.57 -10.52
N ARG A 44 -12.04 4.84 -11.41
CA ARG A 44 -12.10 6.12 -12.12
C ARG A 44 -12.23 7.30 -11.16
N GLN A 45 -13.08 7.17 -10.14
CA GLN A 45 -13.23 8.23 -9.15
C GLN A 45 -11.93 8.47 -8.38
N VAL A 46 -11.26 7.39 -7.98
CA VAL A 46 -9.99 7.51 -7.25
C VAL A 46 -8.94 8.19 -8.13
N CYS A 47 -8.86 7.82 -9.41
CA CYS A 47 -7.89 8.40 -10.33
C CYS A 47 -8.13 9.87 -10.60
N SER A 48 -9.36 10.37 -10.39
CA SER A 48 -9.64 11.79 -10.53
C SER A 48 -8.99 12.64 -9.43
N GLY A 49 -8.59 12.01 -8.33
CA GLY A 49 -8.01 12.71 -7.18
C GLY A 49 -9.04 13.33 -6.24
N ALA A 50 -10.34 13.21 -6.56
CA ALA A 50 -11.40 13.87 -5.79
C ALA A 50 -11.85 13.08 -4.57
N THR A 51 -11.52 11.78 -4.48
CA THR A 51 -12.00 10.95 -3.37
C THR A 51 -11.16 11.08 -2.10
N GLY A 52 -9.91 11.50 -2.23
CA GLY A 52 -8.95 11.50 -1.12
C GLY A 52 -8.38 10.13 -0.78
N HIS A 53 -8.85 9.06 -1.43
CA HIS A 53 -8.36 7.72 -1.16
C HIS A 53 -6.99 7.48 -1.78
N ALA A 54 -6.20 6.63 -1.10
CA ALA A 54 -4.99 6.06 -1.67
C ALA A 54 -5.31 4.67 -2.22
N GLU A 55 -4.54 4.24 -3.22
CA GLU A 55 -4.53 2.84 -3.62
C GLU A 55 -3.76 2.07 -2.56
N VAL A 56 -4.39 1.06 -1.99
CA VAL A 56 -3.79 0.31 -0.87
C VAL A 56 -3.83 -1.19 -1.11
N VAL A 57 -2.95 -1.88 -0.40
CA VAL A 57 -2.97 -3.34 -0.34
C VAL A 57 -3.27 -3.72 1.11
N ARG A 58 -4.29 -4.54 1.30
CA ARG A 58 -4.57 -5.16 2.59
C ARG A 58 -3.88 -6.51 2.62
N VAL A 59 -3.04 -6.70 3.62
CA VAL A 59 -2.22 -7.90 3.78
C VAL A 59 -2.72 -8.68 4.99
N GLU A 60 -3.10 -9.93 4.79
CA GLU A 60 -3.35 -10.84 5.91
C GLU A 60 -2.09 -11.67 6.11
N PHE A 61 -1.55 -11.66 7.32
CA PHE A 61 -0.29 -12.33 7.60
C PHE A 61 -0.37 -13.14 8.89
N ASP A 62 0.44 -14.21 8.93
CA ASP A 62 0.59 -15.05 10.11
C ASP A 62 1.73 -14.45 10.95
N PRO A 63 1.43 -13.84 12.11
CA PRO A 63 2.48 -13.20 12.92
C PRO A 63 3.50 -14.17 13.49
N GLY A 64 3.20 -15.47 13.47
CA GLY A 64 4.18 -16.51 13.84
C GLY A 64 5.19 -16.78 12.73
N ALA A 65 4.87 -16.43 11.49
CA ALA A 65 5.74 -16.66 10.34
C ALA A 65 6.42 -15.37 9.86
N ILE A 66 5.72 -14.25 9.91
CA ILE A 66 6.28 -12.95 9.53
C ILE A 66 5.71 -11.88 10.46
N GLY A 67 6.58 -11.07 11.06
CA GLY A 67 6.14 -10.03 11.97
C GLY A 67 5.75 -8.75 11.24
N TYR A 68 4.99 -7.90 11.93
CA TYR A 68 4.60 -6.61 11.37
C TYR A 68 5.82 -5.77 11.01
N GLY A 69 6.89 -5.83 11.84
CA GLY A 69 8.13 -5.12 11.55
C GLY A 69 8.80 -5.57 10.26
N GLU A 70 8.67 -6.86 9.93
CA GLU A 70 9.21 -7.38 8.67
C GLU A 70 8.40 -6.91 7.47
N LEU A 71 7.08 -6.77 7.63
CA LEU A 71 6.22 -6.18 6.60
C LEU A 71 6.61 -4.72 6.37
N LEU A 72 6.91 -3.98 7.43
CA LEU A 72 7.35 -2.59 7.30
C LEU A 72 8.69 -2.50 6.58
N ALA A 73 9.62 -3.42 6.86
CA ALA A 73 10.89 -3.47 6.13
C ALA A 73 10.64 -3.66 4.64
N ALA A 74 9.75 -4.56 4.27
CA ALA A 74 9.37 -4.78 2.88
C ALA A 74 8.72 -3.54 2.27
N PHE A 75 7.90 -2.82 3.05
CA PHE A 75 7.27 -1.58 2.62
C PHE A 75 8.31 -0.53 2.23
N TRP A 76 9.34 -0.33 3.07
CA TRP A 76 10.38 0.65 2.76
C TRP A 76 11.20 0.27 1.53
N GLU A 77 11.26 -1.01 1.19
CA GLU A 77 12.03 -1.48 0.04
C GLU A 77 11.27 -1.43 -1.28
N CYS A 78 9.92 -1.41 -1.24
CA CYS A 78 9.14 -1.56 -2.46
C CYS A 78 8.87 -0.25 -3.19
N HIS A 79 9.24 0.90 -2.62
CA HIS A 79 8.95 2.19 -3.24
C HIS A 79 9.88 3.27 -2.68
N ASP A 80 9.78 4.48 -3.25
CA ASP A 80 10.52 5.64 -2.76
C ASP A 80 9.58 6.45 -1.85
N PRO A 81 9.76 6.40 -0.51
CA PRO A 81 8.85 7.08 0.40
C PRO A 81 9.11 8.58 0.53
N THR A 82 10.02 9.14 -0.27
CA THR A 82 10.32 10.58 -0.27
C THR A 82 9.52 11.35 -1.31
N GLN A 83 8.73 10.66 -2.15
CA GLN A 83 7.94 11.31 -3.19
C GLN A 83 6.55 11.64 -2.66
N LEU A 84 6.26 12.92 -2.57
CA LEU A 84 4.98 13.38 -2.02
C LEU A 84 3.88 13.24 -3.08
N ASN A 85 2.84 12.48 -2.74
CA ASN A 85 1.64 12.30 -3.56
C ASN A 85 1.99 11.83 -4.98
N ARG A 86 3.00 10.96 -5.08
CA ARG A 86 3.35 10.32 -6.36
C ARG A 86 4.30 9.16 -6.10
N GLN A 87 4.47 8.33 -7.11
CA GLN A 87 5.47 7.28 -7.08
C GLN A 87 5.92 7.00 -8.50
N GLY A 88 7.20 7.32 -8.79
CA GLY A 88 7.75 7.18 -10.13
C GLY A 88 6.94 7.98 -11.15
N PRO A 89 6.45 7.35 -12.22
CA PRO A 89 5.66 8.06 -13.24
C PRO A 89 4.23 8.35 -12.82
N ASP A 90 3.75 7.72 -11.75
CA ASP A 90 2.36 7.87 -11.30
C ASP A 90 2.23 9.05 -10.37
N SER A 91 1.41 10.03 -10.75
CA SER A 91 1.24 11.27 -9.99
C SER A 91 -0.20 11.42 -9.51
N GLY A 92 -0.36 11.85 -8.26
CA GLY A 92 -1.67 12.06 -7.65
C GLY A 92 -1.70 11.55 -6.22
N THR A 93 -2.63 12.08 -5.41
CA THR A 93 -2.76 11.70 -4.01
C THR A 93 -3.08 10.21 -3.83
N GLN A 94 -3.69 9.57 -4.85
CA GLN A 94 -3.98 8.16 -4.82
C GLN A 94 -2.71 7.29 -4.80
N TYR A 95 -1.59 7.83 -5.20
CA TYR A 95 -0.31 7.09 -5.23
C TYR A 95 0.61 7.45 -4.06
N ARG A 96 0.08 8.14 -3.05
CA ARG A 96 0.89 8.57 -1.91
C ARG A 96 1.35 7.38 -1.06
N SER A 97 2.46 7.58 -0.37
CA SER A 97 3.00 6.62 0.58
C SER A 97 2.26 6.73 1.90
N ALA A 98 1.70 5.63 2.39
CA ALA A 98 0.97 5.66 3.66
C ALA A 98 0.95 4.30 4.32
N ILE A 99 0.84 4.31 5.65
CA ILE A 99 0.61 3.12 6.46
C ILE A 99 -0.65 3.40 7.26
N PHE A 100 -1.69 2.59 7.06
CA PHE A 100 -2.93 2.70 7.82
C PHE A 100 -2.96 1.59 8.86
N CYS A 101 -3.02 1.98 10.12
CA CYS A 101 -2.72 1.09 11.24
C CYS A 101 -3.96 0.62 11.98
N HIS A 102 -4.03 -0.67 12.24
CA HIS A 102 -5.08 -1.27 13.04
C HIS A 102 -4.59 -1.32 14.49
N GLY A 103 -5.01 -0.33 15.29
CA GLY A 103 -4.71 -0.30 16.71
C GLY A 103 -3.42 0.42 17.07
N GLU A 104 -3.25 0.63 18.37
CA GLU A 104 -2.17 1.43 18.93
C GLU A 104 -0.80 0.81 18.73
N GLU A 105 -0.74 -0.52 18.76
CA GLU A 105 0.55 -1.20 18.61
C GLU A 105 1.10 -1.02 17.20
N GLN A 106 0.25 -1.19 16.18
CA GLN A 106 0.70 -0.95 14.79
C GLN A 106 1.13 0.50 14.60
N LEU A 107 0.38 1.45 15.19
CA LEU A 107 0.77 2.86 15.11
C LEU A 107 2.15 3.10 15.70
N ALA A 108 2.40 2.57 16.90
CA ALA A 108 3.68 2.78 17.58
C ALA A 108 4.84 2.15 16.81
N VAL A 109 4.65 0.92 16.35
CA VAL A 109 5.68 0.20 15.58
C VAL A 109 5.95 0.89 14.25
N SER A 110 4.89 1.39 13.57
CA SER A 110 5.05 2.08 12.29
C SER A 110 5.80 3.38 12.46
N ARG A 111 5.49 4.16 13.50
CA ARG A 111 6.20 5.42 13.77
C ARG A 111 7.66 5.18 14.09
N ALA A 112 7.95 4.14 14.87
CA ALA A 112 9.34 3.79 15.20
C ALA A 112 10.10 3.33 13.97
N SER A 113 9.44 2.55 13.10
CA SER A 113 10.04 2.07 11.87
C SER A 113 10.36 3.23 10.92
N LEU A 114 9.44 4.20 10.81
CA LEU A 114 9.66 5.38 9.99
C LEU A 114 10.86 6.17 10.50
N ALA A 115 10.92 6.40 11.80
CA ALA A 115 12.04 7.13 12.39
C ALA A 115 13.37 6.42 12.14
N ALA A 116 13.39 5.09 12.25
CA ALA A 116 14.59 4.30 12.01
C ALA A 116 14.98 4.31 10.52
N ALA A 117 14.02 4.43 9.62
CA ALA A 117 14.27 4.45 8.18
C ALA A 117 14.72 5.81 7.67
N GLN A 118 14.36 6.90 8.36
CA GLN A 118 14.66 8.27 7.90
C GLN A 118 16.10 8.48 7.42
N PRO A 119 17.13 8.05 8.17
CA PRO A 119 18.51 8.32 7.71
C PRO A 119 18.83 7.69 6.35
N ARG A 120 18.21 6.55 6.04
CA ARG A 120 18.45 5.87 4.75
C ARG A 120 17.89 6.67 3.57
N PHE A 121 16.98 7.60 3.83
CA PHE A 121 16.32 8.40 2.80
C PHE A 121 16.60 9.90 2.97
N GLY A 122 17.71 10.24 3.62
CA GLY A 122 18.12 11.63 3.80
C GLY A 122 17.17 12.44 4.65
N ASP A 123 16.47 11.79 5.57
CA ASP A 123 15.48 12.42 6.45
C ASP A 123 14.33 13.08 5.67
N ARG A 124 13.99 12.54 4.49
CA ARG A 124 12.98 13.12 3.61
C ARG A 124 11.74 12.24 3.42
N ILE A 125 11.53 11.25 4.30
CA ILE A 125 10.33 10.40 4.20
C ILE A 125 9.08 11.23 4.44
N VAL A 126 8.09 11.09 3.53
CA VAL A 126 6.82 11.80 3.60
C VAL A 126 5.64 10.85 3.83
N THR A 127 5.92 9.63 4.24
CA THR A 127 4.89 8.60 4.47
C THR A 127 3.91 9.04 5.55
N GLN A 128 2.62 8.96 5.24
CA GLN A 128 1.55 9.21 6.20
C GLN A 128 1.42 7.97 7.10
N VAL A 129 1.40 8.16 8.42
CA VAL A 129 1.10 7.08 9.37
C VAL A 129 -0.15 7.49 10.12
N ALA A 130 -1.23 6.73 9.96
CA ALA A 130 -2.54 7.12 10.48
C ALA A 130 -3.35 5.88 10.88
N PRO A 131 -4.36 6.05 11.75
CA PRO A 131 -5.28 4.95 12.06
C PRO A 131 -6.01 4.48 10.80
N ALA A 132 -6.27 3.18 10.71
CA ALA A 132 -6.99 2.60 9.59
C ALA A 132 -8.42 3.10 9.56
N GLN A 133 -8.90 3.36 8.34
CA GLN A 133 -10.28 3.72 8.07
C GLN A 133 -10.92 2.60 7.26
N GLU A 134 -12.12 2.84 6.72
CA GLU A 134 -12.80 1.86 5.90
C GLU A 134 -11.94 1.45 4.70
N PHE A 135 -11.87 0.14 4.47
CA PHE A 135 -11.21 -0.41 3.29
C PHE A 135 -12.28 -0.72 2.25
N TRP A 136 -12.15 -0.11 1.07
CA TRP A 136 -13.08 -0.34 -0.04
C TRP A 136 -12.37 -1.24 -1.06
N ARG A 137 -12.80 -2.47 -1.18
CA ARG A 137 -12.19 -3.43 -2.08
C ARG A 137 -12.27 -2.92 -3.53
N ALA A 138 -11.15 -2.94 -4.23
CA ALA A 138 -11.13 -2.52 -5.63
C ALA A 138 -11.79 -3.58 -6.52
N GLU A 139 -12.11 -3.18 -7.73
CA GLU A 139 -12.77 -4.03 -8.72
C GLU A 139 -12.00 -5.34 -8.94
N ASP A 140 -12.70 -6.40 -9.29
CA ASP A 140 -12.10 -7.74 -9.41
C ASP A 140 -10.92 -7.77 -10.39
N TYR A 141 -10.97 -6.99 -11.46
CA TYR A 141 -9.88 -7.02 -12.45
C TYR A 141 -8.57 -6.44 -11.92
N HIS A 142 -8.59 -5.71 -10.81
CA HIS A 142 -7.38 -5.23 -10.15
C HIS A 142 -6.77 -6.26 -9.21
N GLN A 143 -7.56 -7.24 -8.75
CA GLN A 143 -7.07 -8.20 -7.77
C GLN A 143 -6.07 -9.16 -8.41
N LYS A 144 -4.90 -9.33 -7.80
CA LYS A 144 -3.84 -10.22 -8.28
C LYS A 144 -3.43 -9.92 -9.72
N TYR A 145 -3.38 -8.62 -10.06
CA TYR A 145 -3.20 -8.20 -11.44
C TYR A 145 -1.92 -8.77 -12.07
N PHE A 146 -0.79 -8.69 -11.36
CA PHE A 146 0.48 -9.19 -11.90
C PHE A 146 0.58 -10.70 -11.90
N LEU A 147 -0.16 -11.41 -11.06
CA LEU A 147 -0.23 -12.87 -11.16
C LEU A 147 -0.98 -13.30 -12.42
N ASN A 148 -1.97 -12.51 -12.84
CA ASN A 148 -2.76 -12.79 -14.03
C ASN A 148 -2.16 -12.16 -15.29
N ASN A 149 -1.25 -11.19 -15.16
CA ASN A 149 -0.66 -10.41 -16.27
C ASN A 149 0.84 -10.24 -16.03
N SER A 150 1.55 -11.34 -15.81
CA SER A 150 2.91 -11.34 -15.28
C SER A 150 3.96 -10.71 -16.20
N SER A 151 3.66 -10.55 -17.49
CA SER A 151 4.61 -9.97 -18.44
C SER A 151 4.56 -8.44 -18.49
N ILE A 152 3.65 -7.81 -17.74
CA ILE A 152 3.43 -6.37 -17.81
C ILE A 152 3.99 -5.71 -16.54
N SER A 153 4.78 -4.64 -16.72
CA SER A 153 5.30 -3.88 -15.59
C SER A 153 4.26 -2.84 -15.13
N CYS A 154 4.40 -2.38 -13.88
CA CYS A 154 3.48 -1.39 -13.31
C CYS A 154 3.46 -0.10 -14.12
N GLY A 155 4.65 0.41 -14.50
CA GLY A 155 4.73 1.66 -15.26
C GLY A 155 4.05 1.58 -16.60
N SER A 156 4.17 0.45 -17.31
CA SER A 156 3.51 0.25 -18.60
C SER A 156 2.01 0.18 -18.44
N ILE A 157 1.55 -0.47 -17.39
CA ILE A 157 0.12 -0.67 -17.14
C ILE A 157 -0.56 0.64 -16.80
N SER A 158 0.07 1.47 -15.98
CA SER A 158 -0.52 2.75 -15.54
C SER A 158 -0.88 3.64 -16.73
N SER A 159 -0.01 3.69 -17.73
CA SER A 159 -0.26 4.53 -18.90
C SER A 159 -1.34 3.95 -19.81
N GLU A 160 -1.59 2.68 -19.76
CA GLU A 160 -2.59 2.01 -20.60
C GLU A 160 -4.01 2.13 -20.04
N ASN A 161 -4.15 2.34 -18.76
CA ASN A 161 -5.44 2.33 -18.08
C ASN A 161 -5.96 3.72 -17.72
N ASP A 162 -5.41 4.72 -18.30
CA ASP A 162 -5.83 6.11 -18.08
C ASP A 162 -7.08 6.48 -18.86
#